data_f189f417f51169c853cd93fa8307fa2b
#
_entry.id   f189f417f51169c853cd93fa8307fa2b
#
_cell.length_a   1.000
_cell.length_b   1.000
_cell.length_c   1.000
_cell.angle_alpha   90.00
_cell.angle_beta   90.00
_cell.angle_gamma   90.00
#
_symmetry.space_group_name_H-M   'P 1'
#
loop_
_entity.id
_entity.type
_entity.pdbx_description
1 polymer ?
#
loop_
_entity_poly.entity_id
_entity_poly.type
_entity_poly.pdbx_seq_one_letter_code
_entity_poly.pdbx_strand_id
1 'polypeptide(L)'
;VPLQKETDLQQRLQVLAEKAVAELKRKGNFTLKVQRYLNMRYGGSDTTLMVKESADEEFTESFRKMHHREFGFNPPERNILVEAIRVRAEGKSPHPLQTPLPRGDRNRVPLSRKSCYFSVGWQETPVYLLESLTAGQVLEGPAIIIQNTSTILIEPSCIAKITIFGDVEIEVQALPIQPVGTELDAVQLSLFGSRFMSIAEQMGRVLQRTAVSTNI
;
A
#
# COMPACT_ATOMS: atom_id res chain seq x y z
N VAL A 1 14.54 1.04 27.69
CA VAL A 1 15.66 1.85 28.15
C VAL A 1 15.20 3.31 28.09
N PRO A 2 15.35 4.11 29.17
CA PRO A 2 15.06 5.54 29.11
C PRO A 2 15.96 6.22 28.07
N LEU A 3 15.43 7.20 27.36
CA LEU A 3 16.13 7.98 26.32
C LEU A 3 17.39 8.72 26.80
N GLN A 4 17.64 8.77 28.08
CA GLN A 4 18.78 9.47 28.72
C GLN A 4 20.18 8.91 28.35
N LYS A 5 20.26 7.82 27.55
CA LYS A 5 21.52 7.31 26.99
C LYS A 5 21.55 7.45 25.45
N GLU A 6 21.30 8.62 24.97
CA GLU A 6 21.20 8.93 23.54
C GLU A 6 22.47 8.57 22.75
N THR A 7 23.63 8.80 23.33
CA THR A 7 24.93 8.47 22.70
C THR A 7 25.11 6.96 22.44
N ASP A 8 24.70 6.10 23.39
CA ASP A 8 24.74 4.65 23.25
C ASP A 8 23.74 4.15 22.18
N LEU A 9 22.59 4.81 22.09
CA LEU A 9 21.54 4.48 21.12
C LEU A 9 22.01 4.77 19.69
N GLN A 10 22.58 5.94 19.45
CA GLN A 10 23.11 6.31 18.13
C GLN A 10 24.25 5.38 17.69
N GLN A 11 25.14 5.03 18.61
CA GLN A 11 26.22 4.09 18.34
C GLN A 11 25.67 2.69 17.95
N ARG A 12 24.66 2.21 18.66
CA ARG A 12 24.01 0.92 18.33
C ARG A 12 23.31 0.95 16.97
N LEU A 13 22.61 2.04 16.65
CA LEU A 13 21.99 2.25 15.33
C LEU A 13 23.04 2.24 14.22
N GLN A 14 24.18 2.89 14.44
CA GLN A 14 25.27 2.92 13.48
C GLN A 14 25.87 1.53 13.25
N VAL A 15 26.16 0.79 14.29
CA VAL A 15 26.70 -0.59 14.19
C VAL A 15 25.71 -1.51 13.43
N LEU A 16 24.40 -1.38 13.70
CA LEU A 16 23.38 -2.14 12.97
C LEU A 16 23.31 -1.74 11.50
N ALA A 17 23.44 -0.44 11.20
CA ALA A 17 23.42 0.07 9.83
C ALA A 17 24.62 -0.48 9.04
N GLU A 18 25.81 -0.48 9.62
CA GLU A 18 27.01 -1.02 9.00
C GLU A 18 26.89 -2.54 8.72
N LYS A 19 26.37 -3.29 9.68
CA LYS A 19 26.10 -4.74 9.49
C LYS A 19 25.11 -4.97 8.35
N ALA A 20 24.00 -4.24 8.31
CA ALA A 20 22.98 -4.39 7.27
C ALA A 20 23.53 -4.02 5.87
N VAL A 21 24.34 -2.98 5.78
CA VAL A 21 25.03 -2.57 4.54
C VAL A 21 26.04 -3.62 4.09
N ALA A 22 26.84 -4.14 5.03
CA ALA A 22 27.83 -5.17 4.71
C ALA A 22 27.17 -6.46 4.15
N GLU A 23 26.02 -6.84 4.72
CA GLU A 23 25.25 -8.00 4.27
C GLU A 23 24.71 -7.82 2.84
N LEU A 24 24.19 -6.63 2.51
CA LEU A 24 23.72 -6.31 1.15
C LEU A 24 24.86 -6.26 0.14
N LYS A 25 26.01 -5.69 0.50
CA LYS A 25 27.19 -5.63 -0.37
C LYS A 25 27.72 -7.01 -0.75
N ARG A 26 27.57 -8.03 0.12
CA ARG A 26 27.91 -9.41 -0.20
C ARG A 26 27.01 -10.03 -1.28
N LYS A 27 25.76 -9.53 -1.41
CA LYS A 27 24.77 -10.07 -2.36
C LYS A 27 24.83 -9.40 -3.74
N GLY A 28 25.52 -8.27 -3.88
CA GLY A 28 25.67 -7.58 -5.16
C GLY A 28 26.03 -6.11 -5.00
N ASN A 29 26.21 -5.46 -6.14
CA ASN A 29 26.49 -4.03 -6.19
C ASN A 29 25.17 -3.26 -6.36
N PHE A 30 24.69 -2.65 -5.29
CA PHE A 30 23.43 -1.94 -5.24
C PHE A 30 23.62 -0.49 -4.88
N THR A 31 22.73 0.38 -5.34
CA THR A 31 22.56 1.71 -4.74
C THR A 31 21.86 1.54 -3.40
N LEU A 32 22.58 1.83 -2.31
CA LEU A 32 22.12 1.55 -0.95
C LEU A 32 21.37 2.74 -0.37
N LYS A 33 20.22 2.44 0.25
CA LYS A 33 19.46 3.38 1.09
C LYS A 33 19.31 2.77 2.47
N VAL A 34 19.73 3.50 3.51
CA VAL A 34 19.61 3.06 4.90
C VAL A 34 18.57 3.91 5.61
N GLN A 35 17.70 3.28 6.36
CA GLN A 35 16.67 3.92 7.17
C GLN A 35 16.77 3.37 8.58
N ARG A 36 16.69 4.26 9.57
CA ARG A 36 16.78 3.94 10.99
C ARG A 36 15.44 4.18 11.65
N TYR A 37 15.08 3.32 12.58
CA TYR A 37 13.81 3.37 13.28
C TYR A 37 14.00 3.03 14.75
N LEU A 38 13.17 3.64 15.59
CA LEU A 38 13.03 3.29 17.00
C LEU A 38 11.60 2.83 17.27
N ASN A 39 11.43 1.70 17.96
CA ASN A 39 10.17 1.35 18.56
C ASN A 39 10.06 2.06 19.89
N MET A 40 9.12 2.99 19.99
CA MET A 40 8.97 3.89 21.14
C MET A 40 7.58 3.75 21.73
N ARG A 41 7.46 3.90 23.03
CA ARG A 41 6.21 3.94 23.77
C ARG A 41 6.26 4.89 24.95
N TYR A 42 5.11 5.28 25.43
CA TYR A 42 5.05 5.94 26.75
C TYR A 42 5.21 4.91 27.87
N GLY A 43 5.82 5.33 28.98
CA GLY A 43 5.89 4.53 30.20
C GLY A 43 4.50 4.17 30.70
N GLY A 44 4.26 2.88 31.01
CA GLY A 44 2.97 2.36 31.44
C GLY A 44 2.00 2.00 30.30
N SER A 45 2.36 2.18 29.03
CA SER A 45 1.62 1.70 27.87
C SER A 45 2.35 0.51 27.24
N ASP A 46 1.61 -0.49 26.77
CA ASP A 46 2.18 -1.65 26.06
C ASP A 46 2.22 -1.43 24.54
N THR A 47 1.61 -0.36 24.05
CA THR A 47 1.58 -0.05 22.63
C THR A 47 2.83 0.70 22.19
N THR A 48 3.60 0.09 21.28
CA THR A 48 4.76 0.71 20.65
C THR A 48 4.40 1.31 19.30
N LEU A 49 5.04 2.43 18.96
CA LEU A 49 5.02 3.02 17.64
C LEU A 49 6.43 2.98 17.04
N MET A 50 6.50 2.59 15.77
CA MET A 50 7.77 2.56 15.02
C MET A 50 8.03 3.90 14.37
N VAL A 51 8.93 4.67 14.95
CA VAL A 51 9.30 6.02 14.52
C VAL A 51 10.52 5.95 13.62
N LYS A 52 10.41 6.55 12.45
CA LYS A 52 11.51 6.68 11.50
C LYS A 52 12.38 7.89 11.84
N GLU A 53 13.70 7.74 11.67
CA GLU A 53 14.62 8.87 11.74
C GLU A 53 14.27 9.94 10.71
N SER A 54 14.17 11.18 11.16
CA SER A 54 14.00 12.36 10.32
C SER A 54 15.29 13.19 10.34
N ALA A 55 15.56 13.90 9.25
CA ALA A 55 16.66 14.86 9.21
C ALA A 55 16.34 16.16 9.95
N ASP A 56 15.05 16.46 10.07
CA ASP A 56 14.56 17.76 10.54
C ASP A 56 14.09 17.74 12.00
N GLU A 57 13.88 16.55 12.57
CA GLU A 57 13.27 16.41 13.90
C GLU A 57 13.90 15.27 14.71
N GLU A 58 13.97 15.46 16.03
CA GLU A 58 14.36 14.41 16.97
C GLU A 58 13.31 13.29 17.04
N PHE A 59 13.74 12.08 17.37
CA PHE A 59 12.85 10.92 17.51
C PHE A 59 11.69 11.15 18.49
N THR A 60 11.95 11.88 19.59
CA THR A 60 10.95 12.22 20.60
C THR A 60 9.82 13.05 20.05
N GLU A 61 10.14 14.06 19.25
CA GLU A 61 9.13 14.94 18.67
C GLU A 61 8.36 14.24 17.56
N SER A 62 9.05 13.50 16.69
CA SER A 62 8.41 12.65 15.68
C SER A 62 7.47 11.62 16.31
N PHE A 63 7.86 11.03 17.46
CA PHE A 63 7.00 10.11 18.23
C PHE A 63 5.75 10.79 18.75
N ARG A 64 5.87 11.98 19.37
CA ARG A 64 4.73 12.74 19.89
C ARG A 64 3.73 13.10 18.79
N LYS A 65 4.23 13.56 17.64
CA LYS A 65 3.37 13.87 16.47
C LYS A 65 2.65 12.62 15.96
N MET A 66 3.37 11.51 15.85
CA MET A 66 2.80 10.24 15.41
C MET A 66 1.76 9.72 16.40
N HIS A 67 2.04 9.76 17.70
CA HIS A 67 1.11 9.33 18.75
C HIS A 67 -0.15 10.20 18.77
N HIS A 68 0.00 11.53 18.65
CA HIS A 68 -1.13 12.44 18.57
C HIS A 68 -2.00 12.18 17.35
N ARG A 69 -1.37 11.90 16.20
CA ARG A 69 -2.10 11.56 14.97
C ARG A 69 -2.87 10.24 15.09
N GLU A 70 -2.28 9.25 15.74
CA GLU A 70 -2.87 7.91 15.87
C GLU A 70 -3.98 7.86 16.93
N PHE A 71 -3.79 8.54 18.07
CA PHE A 71 -4.65 8.43 19.25
C PHE A 71 -5.37 9.73 19.63
N GLY A 72 -5.05 10.86 19.04
CA GLY A 72 -5.69 12.16 19.29
C GLY A 72 -5.16 12.91 20.50
N PHE A 73 -4.21 12.37 21.27
CA PHE A 73 -3.66 13.00 22.47
C PHE A 73 -2.21 12.58 22.71
N ASN A 74 -1.52 13.32 23.60
CA ASN A 74 -0.21 12.97 24.15
C ASN A 74 -0.27 13.05 25.67
N PRO A 75 0.17 12.02 26.41
CA PRO A 75 0.27 12.08 27.88
C PRO A 75 1.35 13.09 28.31
N PRO A 76 1.01 14.16 29.07
CA PRO A 76 1.95 15.28 29.30
C PRO A 76 3.12 14.93 30.23
N GLU A 77 2.96 14.00 31.16
CA GLU A 77 3.95 13.72 32.21
C GLU A 77 4.60 12.34 32.10
N ARG A 78 4.51 11.68 30.93
CA ARG A 78 5.05 10.33 30.80
C ARG A 78 6.37 10.31 30.07
N ASN A 79 7.29 9.53 30.64
CA ASN A 79 8.55 9.26 30.00
C ASN A 79 8.36 8.45 28.71
N ILE A 80 9.11 8.82 27.70
CA ILE A 80 9.18 8.04 26.46
C ILE A 80 10.28 7.00 26.61
N LEU A 81 9.95 5.76 26.29
CA LEU A 81 10.84 4.61 26.39
C LEU A 81 11.13 4.06 24.99
N VAL A 82 12.38 3.71 24.74
CA VAL A 82 12.80 2.97 23.55
C VAL A 82 12.81 1.49 23.90
N GLU A 83 12.03 0.70 23.20
CA GLU A 83 11.91 -0.75 23.40
C GLU A 83 12.82 -1.53 22.46
N ALA A 84 12.89 -1.11 21.21
CA ALA A 84 13.73 -1.75 20.21
C ALA A 84 14.29 -0.73 19.21
N ILE A 85 15.44 -1.07 18.66
CA ILE A 85 16.06 -0.36 17.53
C ILE A 85 15.94 -1.21 16.27
N ARG A 86 15.70 -0.54 15.15
CA ARG A 86 15.58 -1.23 13.85
C ARG A 86 16.30 -0.43 12.77
N VAL A 87 17.03 -1.14 11.93
CA VAL A 87 17.63 -0.59 10.72
C VAL A 87 17.12 -1.35 9.51
N ARG A 88 16.75 -0.63 8.47
CA ARG A 88 16.38 -1.18 7.18
C ARG A 88 17.36 -0.68 6.14
N ALA A 89 18.10 -1.59 5.53
CA ALA A 89 18.93 -1.31 4.38
C ALA A 89 18.24 -1.85 3.11
N GLU A 90 18.10 -0.98 2.12
CA GLU A 90 17.50 -1.30 0.84
C GLU A 90 18.56 -1.18 -0.25
N GLY A 91 18.73 -2.21 -1.04
CA GLY A 91 19.57 -2.20 -2.23
C GLY A 91 18.68 -2.08 -3.46
N LYS A 92 18.78 -0.97 -4.19
CA LYS A 92 18.15 -0.85 -5.51
C LYS A 92 19.04 -1.51 -6.54
N SER A 93 18.54 -2.58 -7.16
CA SER A 93 19.11 -3.11 -8.39
C SER A 93 18.92 -2.10 -9.51
N PRO A 94 19.87 -1.98 -10.45
CA PRO A 94 19.60 -1.23 -11.67
C PRO A 94 18.36 -1.83 -12.33
N HIS A 95 17.37 -0.99 -12.63
CA HIS A 95 16.19 -1.46 -13.36
C HIS A 95 16.66 -2.06 -14.69
N PRO A 96 16.15 -3.23 -15.09
CA PRO A 96 16.35 -3.68 -16.45
C PRO A 96 15.88 -2.56 -17.39
N LEU A 97 16.69 -2.25 -18.40
CA LEU A 97 16.31 -1.29 -19.42
C LEU A 97 15.02 -1.80 -20.06
N GLN A 98 13.91 -1.12 -19.79
CA GLN A 98 12.65 -1.43 -20.44
C GLN A 98 12.82 -1.06 -21.93
N THR A 99 12.69 -2.06 -22.79
CA THR A 99 12.73 -1.83 -24.24
C THR A 99 11.36 -1.32 -24.68
N PRO A 100 11.27 -0.11 -25.25
CA PRO A 100 9.99 0.40 -25.73
C PRO A 100 9.40 -0.51 -26.80
N LEU A 101 8.09 -0.76 -26.71
CA LEU A 101 7.35 -1.45 -27.75
C LEU A 101 7.28 -0.59 -29.02
N PRO A 102 7.28 -1.22 -30.20
CA PRO A 102 7.03 -0.50 -31.46
C PRO A 102 5.63 0.12 -31.42
N ARG A 103 5.50 1.32 -31.96
CA ARG A 103 4.19 1.94 -32.20
C ARG A 103 3.53 1.22 -33.36
N GLY A 104 2.30 0.80 -33.19
CA GLY A 104 1.53 0.11 -34.21
C GLY A 104 0.23 0.80 -34.56
N ASP A 105 -0.39 0.32 -35.63
CA ASP A 105 -1.65 0.84 -36.14
C ASP A 105 -2.80 0.60 -35.14
N ARG A 106 -3.78 1.53 -35.12
CA ARG A 106 -4.90 1.51 -34.18
C ARG A 106 -5.89 0.39 -34.40
N ASN A 107 -5.91 -0.24 -35.58
CA ASN A 107 -6.86 -1.29 -35.95
C ASN A 107 -6.23 -2.67 -35.80
N ARG A 108 -6.52 -3.35 -34.69
CA ARG A 108 -6.19 -4.76 -34.52
C ARG A 108 -7.42 -5.65 -34.59
N VAL A 109 -7.26 -6.73 -35.35
CA VAL A 109 -8.28 -7.78 -35.41
C VAL A 109 -8.19 -8.61 -34.13
N PRO A 110 -9.28 -8.80 -33.38
CA PRO A 110 -9.27 -9.67 -32.22
C PRO A 110 -8.97 -11.13 -32.64
N LEU A 111 -8.30 -11.88 -31.77
CA LEU A 111 -8.05 -13.30 -31.95
C LEU A 111 -9.35 -14.09 -32.07
N SER A 112 -10.34 -13.73 -31.28
CA SER A 112 -11.69 -14.32 -31.29
C SER A 112 -12.68 -13.37 -30.62
N ARG A 113 -13.98 -13.73 -30.69
CA ARG A 113 -15.04 -13.08 -29.93
C ARG A 113 -15.76 -14.09 -29.06
N LYS A 114 -16.13 -13.72 -27.85
CA LYS A 114 -16.84 -14.59 -26.90
C LYS A 114 -18.04 -13.86 -26.33
N SER A 115 -19.12 -14.58 -26.09
CA SER A 115 -20.24 -14.04 -25.34
C SER A 115 -19.91 -14.11 -23.84
N CYS A 116 -19.86 -12.97 -23.17
CA CYS A 116 -19.55 -12.84 -21.72
C CYS A 116 -20.70 -12.13 -21.02
N TYR A 117 -20.96 -12.51 -19.77
CA TYR A 117 -21.99 -11.89 -18.95
C TYR A 117 -21.37 -10.82 -18.05
N PHE A 118 -21.86 -9.60 -18.16
CA PHE A 118 -21.48 -8.45 -17.32
C PHE A 118 -22.69 -7.94 -16.52
N SER A 119 -22.49 -6.96 -15.68
CA SER A 119 -23.58 -6.32 -14.90
C SER A 119 -24.71 -5.76 -15.78
N VAL A 120 -24.39 -5.42 -17.03
CA VAL A 120 -25.32 -4.91 -18.06
C VAL A 120 -25.89 -6.03 -18.96
N GLY A 121 -25.62 -7.30 -18.65
CA GLY A 121 -26.10 -8.47 -19.41
C GLY A 121 -25.05 -9.09 -20.33
N TRP A 122 -25.51 -9.98 -21.22
CA TRP A 122 -24.65 -10.67 -22.18
C TRP A 122 -24.13 -9.71 -23.26
N GLN A 123 -22.80 -9.71 -23.46
CA GLN A 123 -22.15 -8.90 -24.46
C GLN A 123 -21.13 -9.68 -25.28
N GLU A 124 -21.03 -9.37 -26.55
CA GLU A 124 -19.99 -9.92 -27.41
C GLU A 124 -18.65 -9.22 -27.09
N THR A 125 -17.69 -10.00 -26.60
CA THR A 125 -16.43 -9.52 -26.03
C THR A 125 -15.26 -9.96 -26.91
N PRO A 126 -14.51 -9.05 -27.52
CA PRO A 126 -13.32 -9.36 -28.28
C PRO A 126 -12.18 -9.83 -27.38
N VAL A 127 -11.41 -10.79 -27.87
CA VAL A 127 -10.26 -11.37 -27.17
C VAL A 127 -9.00 -11.02 -27.94
N TYR A 128 -8.00 -10.49 -27.25
CA TYR A 128 -6.70 -10.10 -27.78
C TYR A 128 -5.56 -10.86 -27.11
N LEU A 129 -4.47 -11.10 -27.82
CA LEU A 129 -3.21 -11.54 -27.23
C LEU A 129 -2.37 -10.31 -26.87
N LEU A 130 -1.87 -10.24 -25.62
CA LEU A 130 -1.05 -9.11 -25.16
C LEU A 130 0.19 -8.91 -26.06
N GLU A 131 0.84 -10.00 -26.44
CA GLU A 131 2.02 -10.00 -27.32
C GLU A 131 1.76 -9.41 -28.72
N SER A 132 0.49 -9.39 -29.14
CA SER A 132 0.07 -8.83 -30.42
C SER A 132 -0.27 -7.34 -30.34
N LEU A 133 -0.35 -6.78 -29.13
CA LEU A 133 -0.68 -5.37 -28.92
C LEU A 133 0.57 -4.51 -29.02
N THR A 134 0.41 -3.28 -29.49
CA THR A 134 1.50 -2.33 -29.71
C THR A 134 1.29 -1.03 -28.93
N ALA A 135 2.36 -0.29 -28.69
CA ALA A 135 2.31 0.95 -27.94
C ALA A 135 1.33 1.97 -28.56
N GLY A 136 0.52 2.57 -27.72
CA GLY A 136 -0.48 3.59 -28.08
C GLY A 136 -1.82 3.04 -28.54
N GLN A 137 -2.02 1.73 -28.60
CA GLN A 137 -3.33 1.15 -28.87
C GLN A 137 -4.29 1.40 -27.72
N VAL A 138 -5.56 1.64 -28.08
CA VAL A 138 -6.66 1.87 -27.15
C VAL A 138 -7.72 0.79 -27.43
N LEU A 139 -8.15 0.12 -26.38
CA LEU A 139 -9.20 -0.88 -26.38
C LEU A 139 -10.36 -0.41 -25.53
N GLU A 140 -11.54 -0.32 -26.12
CA GLU A 140 -12.76 -0.01 -25.37
C GLU A 140 -13.36 -1.31 -24.82
N GLY A 141 -13.83 -1.26 -23.58
CA GLY A 141 -14.52 -2.39 -22.97
C GLY A 141 -15.94 -2.59 -23.52
N PRO A 142 -16.45 -3.82 -23.47
CA PRO A 142 -15.81 -4.98 -22.88
C PRO A 142 -14.74 -5.60 -23.78
N ALA A 143 -13.63 -6.03 -23.21
CA ALA A 143 -12.55 -6.71 -23.92
C ALA A 143 -11.78 -7.66 -23.00
N ILE A 144 -11.16 -8.69 -23.55
CA ILE A 144 -10.29 -9.63 -22.84
C ILE A 144 -8.90 -9.60 -23.47
N ILE A 145 -7.87 -9.42 -22.65
CA ILE A 145 -6.48 -9.55 -23.07
C ILE A 145 -5.90 -10.80 -22.41
N ILE A 146 -5.35 -11.70 -23.20
CA ILE A 146 -4.75 -12.95 -22.74
C ILE A 146 -3.23 -12.87 -22.86
N GLN A 147 -2.55 -13.32 -21.83
CA GLN A 147 -1.11 -13.60 -21.77
C GLN A 147 -0.89 -15.03 -21.29
N ASN A 148 0.30 -15.60 -21.49
CA ASN A 148 0.61 -16.98 -21.12
C ASN A 148 0.29 -17.33 -19.65
N THR A 149 0.41 -16.36 -18.75
CA THR A 149 0.24 -16.56 -17.29
C THR A 149 -0.90 -15.77 -16.69
N SER A 150 -1.58 -14.93 -17.46
CA SER A 150 -2.63 -14.03 -16.95
C SER A 150 -3.69 -13.70 -17.98
N THR A 151 -4.84 -13.26 -17.48
CA THR A 151 -5.94 -12.73 -18.29
C THR A 151 -6.36 -11.40 -17.69
N ILE A 152 -6.47 -10.38 -18.50
CA ILE A 152 -6.95 -9.05 -18.12
C ILE A 152 -8.34 -8.87 -18.70
N LEU A 153 -9.31 -8.62 -17.84
CA LEU A 153 -10.67 -8.28 -18.23
C LEU A 153 -10.83 -6.76 -18.22
N ILE A 154 -11.27 -6.20 -19.32
CA ILE A 154 -11.65 -4.79 -19.43
C ILE A 154 -13.17 -4.79 -19.42
N GLU A 155 -13.75 -4.19 -18.39
CA GLU A 155 -15.20 -4.12 -18.22
C GLU A 155 -15.85 -3.13 -19.21
N PRO A 156 -17.19 -3.24 -19.44
CA PRO A 156 -17.91 -2.30 -20.27
C PRO A 156 -17.70 -0.88 -19.91
N SER A 157 -17.55 0.02 -19.68
CA SER A 157 -17.25 1.39 -19.19
C SER A 157 -15.79 1.66 -18.85
N CYS A 158 -14.89 0.73 -19.22
CA CYS A 158 -13.46 0.92 -19.04
C CYS A 158 -12.76 1.10 -20.40
N ILE A 159 -11.68 1.84 -20.39
CA ILE A 159 -10.82 2.05 -21.56
C ILE A 159 -9.41 1.61 -21.20
N ALA A 160 -8.84 0.68 -21.94
CA ALA A 160 -7.46 0.24 -21.77
C ALA A 160 -6.55 0.86 -22.82
N LYS A 161 -5.38 1.35 -22.39
CA LYS A 161 -4.34 1.91 -23.24
C LYS A 161 -3.04 1.15 -23.05
N ILE A 162 -2.41 0.74 -24.13
CA ILE A 162 -1.09 0.12 -24.07
C ILE A 162 -0.02 1.20 -24.01
N THR A 163 0.79 1.18 -22.94
CA THR A 163 1.88 2.14 -22.76
C THR A 163 3.05 1.85 -23.72
N ILE A 164 4.02 2.76 -23.79
CA ILE A 164 5.23 2.56 -24.58
C ILE A 164 6.09 1.39 -24.05
N PHE A 165 5.90 0.97 -22.82
CA PHE A 165 6.62 -0.14 -22.19
C PHE A 165 5.82 -1.44 -22.16
N GLY A 166 4.61 -1.47 -22.73
CA GLY A 166 3.77 -2.65 -22.78
C GLY A 166 2.86 -2.85 -21.57
N ASP A 167 2.81 -1.88 -20.66
CA ASP A 167 1.85 -1.92 -19.57
C ASP A 167 0.43 -1.65 -20.11
N VAL A 168 -0.56 -2.25 -19.49
CA VAL A 168 -1.98 -2.01 -19.79
C VAL A 168 -2.52 -1.04 -18.75
N GLU A 169 -2.68 0.22 -19.13
CA GLU A 169 -3.30 1.26 -18.30
C GLU A 169 -4.80 1.26 -18.53
N ILE A 170 -5.59 0.97 -17.48
CA ILE A 170 -7.04 0.91 -17.57
C ILE A 170 -7.64 2.12 -16.87
N GLU A 171 -8.33 2.94 -17.64
CA GLU A 171 -9.16 4.03 -17.13
C GLU A 171 -10.55 3.49 -16.80
N VAL A 172 -10.89 3.52 -15.51
CA VAL A 172 -12.20 3.09 -15.02
C VAL A 172 -13.13 4.27 -14.95
N GLN A 173 -14.15 4.31 -15.79
CA GLN A 173 -15.20 5.32 -15.68
C GLN A 173 -16.06 5.00 -14.46
N ALA A 174 -16.14 5.94 -13.52
CA ALA A 174 -16.95 5.77 -12.32
C ALA A 174 -18.42 5.61 -12.72
N LEU A 175 -18.99 4.45 -12.41
CA LEU A 175 -20.43 4.30 -12.47
C LEU A 175 -21.07 5.26 -11.46
N PRO A 176 -22.19 5.91 -11.80
CA PRO A 176 -22.88 6.77 -10.86
C PRO A 176 -23.24 5.95 -9.61
N ILE A 177 -22.74 6.40 -8.46
CA ILE A 177 -23.06 5.78 -7.17
C ILE A 177 -24.56 5.99 -6.97
N GLN A 178 -25.33 4.91 -6.93
CA GLN A 178 -26.74 5.01 -6.57
C GLN A 178 -26.84 5.49 -5.12
N PRO A 179 -27.58 6.59 -4.86
CA PRO A 179 -27.74 7.07 -3.50
C PRO A 179 -28.44 5.99 -2.67
N VAL A 180 -27.95 5.81 -1.44
CA VAL A 180 -28.58 4.88 -0.49
C VAL A 180 -29.96 5.43 -0.15
N GLY A 181 -31.03 4.67 -0.47
CA GLY A 181 -32.40 5.02 -0.13
C GLY A 181 -32.70 4.84 1.37
N THR A 182 -33.85 5.34 1.79
CA THR A 182 -34.37 5.14 3.17
C THR A 182 -35.28 3.92 3.28
N GLU A 183 -35.54 3.25 2.20
CA GLU A 183 -36.33 2.02 2.21
C GLU A 183 -35.56 0.85 2.81
N LEU A 184 -36.27 -0.05 3.46
CA LEU A 184 -35.67 -1.21 4.12
C LEU A 184 -35.12 -2.18 3.06
N ASP A 185 -33.78 -2.24 2.98
CA ASP A 185 -33.04 -3.21 2.19
C ASP A 185 -32.24 -4.10 3.15
N ALA A 186 -32.53 -5.41 3.14
CA ALA A 186 -31.90 -6.39 4.02
C ALA A 186 -30.36 -6.46 3.83
N VAL A 187 -29.87 -6.25 2.61
CA VAL A 187 -28.44 -6.25 2.31
C VAL A 187 -27.78 -5.01 2.88
N GLN A 188 -28.36 -3.86 2.69
CA GLN A 188 -27.85 -2.60 3.25
C GLN A 188 -27.90 -2.60 4.78
N LEU A 189 -28.98 -3.11 5.38
CA LEU A 189 -29.10 -3.23 6.81
C LEU A 189 -27.99 -4.11 7.41
N SER A 190 -27.72 -5.27 6.81
CA SER A 190 -26.64 -6.16 7.23
C SER A 190 -25.25 -5.49 7.07
N LEU A 191 -25.04 -4.78 5.97
CA LEU A 191 -23.79 -4.08 5.68
C LEU A 191 -23.53 -2.95 6.69
N PHE A 192 -24.55 -2.13 6.98
CA PHE A 192 -24.42 -1.06 7.99
C PHE A 192 -24.25 -1.63 9.39
N GLY A 193 -25.00 -2.70 9.76
CA GLY A 193 -24.82 -3.39 11.03
C GLY A 193 -23.38 -3.88 11.22
N SER A 194 -22.80 -4.52 10.21
CA SER A 194 -21.40 -4.96 10.22
C SER A 194 -20.41 -3.80 10.33
N ARG A 195 -20.67 -2.69 9.65
CA ARG A 195 -19.83 -1.48 9.73
C ARG A 195 -19.86 -0.85 11.12
N PHE A 196 -21.03 -0.71 11.72
CA PHE A 196 -21.16 -0.18 13.09
C PHE A 196 -20.49 -1.10 14.12
N MET A 197 -20.63 -2.41 13.98
CA MET A 197 -19.92 -3.37 14.83
C MET A 197 -18.39 -3.21 14.67
N SER A 198 -17.90 -3.10 13.44
CA SER A 198 -16.47 -2.88 13.19
C SER A 198 -15.95 -1.57 13.79
N ILE A 199 -16.75 -0.49 13.78
CA ILE A 199 -16.40 0.76 14.46
C ILE A 199 -16.28 0.55 15.96
N ALA A 200 -17.27 -0.12 16.58
CA ALA A 200 -17.24 -0.41 18.02
C ALA A 200 -16.03 -1.25 18.42
N GLU A 201 -15.69 -2.28 17.63
CA GLU A 201 -14.47 -3.08 17.83
C GLU A 201 -13.19 -2.24 17.71
N GLN A 202 -13.12 -1.35 16.73
CA GLN A 202 -11.98 -0.44 16.58
C GLN A 202 -11.84 0.51 17.75
N MET A 203 -12.95 1.07 18.23
CA MET A 203 -12.96 1.89 19.45
C MET A 203 -12.44 1.10 20.66
N GLY A 204 -12.88 -0.14 20.84
CA GLY A 204 -12.39 -1.04 21.91
C GLY A 204 -10.88 -1.30 21.78
N ARG A 205 -10.39 -1.55 20.58
CA ARG A 205 -8.94 -1.74 20.33
C ARG A 205 -8.13 -0.48 20.62
N VAL A 206 -8.63 0.70 20.26
CA VAL A 206 -7.95 1.97 20.57
C VAL A 206 -7.91 2.17 22.09
N LEU A 207 -9.02 1.93 22.79
CA LEU A 207 -9.07 2.02 24.25
C LEU A 207 -8.07 1.07 24.91
N GLN A 208 -8.01 -0.19 24.48
CA GLN A 208 -7.05 -1.18 24.98
C GLN A 208 -5.59 -0.73 24.71
N ARG A 209 -5.29 -0.20 23.53
CA ARG A 209 -3.94 0.25 23.16
C ARG A 209 -3.47 1.49 23.90
N THR A 210 -4.40 2.31 24.37
CA THR A 210 -4.11 3.55 25.13
C THR A 210 -4.25 3.38 26.64
N ALA A 211 -4.80 2.25 27.09
CA ALA A 211 -4.96 1.94 28.51
C ALA A 211 -3.61 1.83 29.22
N VAL A 212 -3.59 2.24 30.47
CA VAL A 212 -2.39 2.24 31.34
C VAL A 212 -2.39 1.04 32.28
N SER A 213 -3.53 0.40 32.44
CA SER A 213 -3.72 -0.78 33.27
C SER A 213 -4.01 -1.98 32.41
N THR A 214 -3.34 -3.09 32.68
CA THR A 214 -3.57 -4.39 32.04
C THR A 214 -4.90 -5.04 32.41
N ASN A 215 -5.67 -4.44 33.32
CA ASN A 215 -6.94 -4.94 33.82
C ASN A 215 -8.17 -4.28 33.15
N ILE A 216 -8.00 -3.64 32.02
CA ILE A 216 -9.09 -3.07 31.22
C ILE A 216 -9.28 -3.89 29.96
#